data_35a1f38d4532d3a3354f4f25c801ac36
#
_entry.id   35a1f38d4532d3a3354f4f25c801ac36
#
_cell.length_a   1.000
_cell.length_b   1.000
_cell.length_c   1.000
_cell.angle_alpha   90.00
_cell.angle_beta   90.00
_cell.angle_gamma   90.00
#
_symmetry.space_group_name_H-M   'P 1'
#
loop_
_entity.id
_entity.type
_entity.pdbx_description
1 polymer ?
#
loop_
_entity_poly.entity_id
_entity_poly.type
_entity_poly.pdbx_seq_one_letter_code
_entity_poly.pdbx_strand_id
1 'polypeptide(L)'
;MGTAFQKVAITTVLMLGSFGSWTHAQSLNKCGNGPLMVGQKQVGVASYFAQNCNQPWQGQNMQMDFTYTQNIPEWAFKRAARHLLQRNIKDQKIQAVFNPITDLYRPVNSGDLYQLKYSHATHTLSLYLNQKLQVQLQNPLAQQYFNIWLGPQPFSAKLKQQLIK
;
A
#
# COMPACT_ATOMS: atom_id res chain seq x y z
N MET A 1 -9.28 -79.78 -24.77
CA MET A 1 -8.05 -79.01 -24.67
C MET A 1 -8.35 -77.64 -25.18
N GLY A 2 -8.54 -76.64 -24.27
CA GLY A 2 -8.81 -75.28 -24.62
C GLY A 2 -8.18 -74.38 -23.57
N THR A 3 -7.08 -73.82 -23.91
CA THR A 3 -6.33 -72.90 -23.04
C THR A 3 -6.97 -71.52 -23.07
N ALA A 4 -7.42 -71.07 -21.92
CA ALA A 4 -7.96 -69.71 -21.71
C ALA A 4 -6.80 -68.72 -21.53
N PHE A 5 -6.71 -67.70 -22.42
CA PHE A 5 -5.82 -66.55 -22.27
C PHE A 5 -6.52 -65.52 -21.46
N GLN A 6 -6.00 -65.26 -20.27
CA GLN A 6 -6.44 -64.20 -19.35
C GLN A 6 -5.76 -62.92 -19.76
N LYS A 7 -6.53 -61.92 -20.26
CA LYS A 7 -6.02 -60.56 -20.55
C LYS A 7 -5.92 -59.80 -19.28
N VAL A 8 -4.72 -59.44 -18.87
CA VAL A 8 -4.44 -58.51 -17.79
C VAL A 8 -4.54 -57.08 -18.34
N ALA A 9 -5.53 -56.32 -17.90
CA ALA A 9 -5.65 -54.91 -18.21
C ALA A 9 -4.81 -54.08 -17.21
N ILE A 10 -3.77 -53.48 -17.71
CA ILE A 10 -2.94 -52.55 -16.93
C ILE A 10 -3.61 -51.15 -16.97
N THR A 11 -4.23 -50.79 -15.86
CA THR A 11 -4.80 -49.43 -15.70
C THR A 11 -3.70 -48.48 -15.28
N THR A 12 -3.22 -47.65 -16.18
CA THR A 12 -2.25 -46.60 -15.90
C THR A 12 -3.00 -45.42 -15.25
N VAL A 13 -2.83 -45.23 -13.94
CA VAL A 13 -3.33 -44.04 -13.21
C VAL A 13 -2.38 -42.90 -13.48
N LEU A 14 -2.82 -41.94 -14.30
CA LEU A 14 -2.15 -40.63 -14.46
C LEU A 14 -2.40 -39.76 -13.23
N MET A 15 -1.42 -39.69 -12.34
CA MET A 15 -1.39 -38.70 -11.25
C MET A 15 -1.09 -37.31 -11.84
N LEU A 16 -2.14 -36.50 -12.04
CA LEU A 16 -2.00 -35.06 -12.32
C LEU A 16 -1.55 -34.36 -11.04
N GLY A 17 -0.24 -34.16 -10.93
CA GLY A 17 0.34 -33.34 -9.87
C GLY A 17 -0.06 -31.91 -10.06
N SER A 18 -0.96 -31.41 -9.21
CA SER A 18 -1.28 -29.98 -9.10
C SER A 18 -0.07 -29.27 -8.52
N PHE A 19 0.75 -28.64 -9.35
CA PHE A 19 1.77 -27.69 -8.91
C PHE A 19 1.06 -26.43 -8.39
N GLY A 20 0.79 -26.41 -7.08
CA GLY A 20 0.35 -25.21 -6.40
C GLY A 20 1.43 -24.14 -6.55
N SER A 21 1.19 -23.11 -7.37
CA SER A 21 2.04 -21.93 -7.43
C SER A 21 2.00 -21.23 -6.07
N TRP A 22 3.02 -21.41 -5.26
CA TRP A 22 3.23 -20.66 -4.03
C TRP A 22 3.56 -19.24 -4.45
N THR A 23 2.56 -18.37 -4.50
CA THR A 23 2.79 -16.94 -4.62
C THR A 23 3.49 -16.48 -3.34
N HIS A 24 4.80 -16.35 -3.39
CA HIS A 24 5.56 -15.68 -2.34
C HIS A 24 5.04 -14.25 -2.27
N ALA A 25 4.31 -13.93 -1.21
CA ALA A 25 4.03 -12.55 -0.87
C ALA A 25 5.40 -11.89 -0.65
N GLN A 26 5.81 -11.05 -1.58
CA GLN A 26 7.11 -10.40 -1.55
C GLN A 26 7.13 -9.46 -0.35
N SER A 27 7.92 -9.80 0.67
CA SER A 27 8.04 -9.02 1.89
C SER A 27 8.64 -7.64 1.57
N LEU A 28 8.05 -6.58 2.11
CA LEU A 28 8.59 -5.23 2.01
C LEU A 28 9.65 -5.01 3.09
N ASN A 29 10.72 -4.34 2.73
CA ASN A 29 11.78 -3.92 3.64
C ASN A 29 11.44 -2.56 4.25
N LYS A 30 11.70 -2.35 5.54
CA LYS A 30 11.58 -1.03 6.16
C LYS A 30 12.73 -0.15 5.69
N CYS A 31 12.41 0.93 4.95
CA CYS A 31 13.41 1.84 4.37
C CYS A 31 13.75 3.01 5.30
N GLY A 32 12.76 3.52 6.01
CA GLY A 32 12.98 4.63 6.93
C GLY A 32 11.74 4.93 7.78
N ASN A 33 11.94 5.82 8.77
CA ASN A 33 10.85 6.33 9.59
C ASN A 33 11.20 7.70 10.15
N GLY A 34 10.18 8.47 10.53
CA GLY A 34 10.37 9.76 11.15
C GLY A 34 9.09 10.29 11.82
N PRO A 35 9.21 11.34 12.66
CA PRO A 35 8.08 11.92 13.35
C PRO A 35 7.13 12.65 12.38
N LEU A 36 5.82 12.45 12.58
CA LEU A 36 4.77 13.25 11.96
C LEU A 36 4.59 14.52 12.79
N MET A 37 4.99 15.66 12.20
CA MET A 37 4.89 16.97 12.86
C MET A 37 3.79 17.82 12.22
N VAL A 38 2.92 18.39 13.03
CA VAL A 38 1.96 19.43 12.63
C VAL A 38 2.34 20.70 13.39
N GLY A 39 2.94 21.65 12.70
CA GLY A 39 3.64 22.76 13.36
C GLY A 39 4.79 22.22 14.22
N GLN A 40 4.77 22.55 15.50
CA GLN A 40 5.76 22.07 16.47
C GLN A 40 5.32 20.82 17.23
N LYS A 41 4.09 20.34 17.02
CA LYS A 41 3.53 19.20 17.74
C LYS A 41 3.76 17.91 16.98
N GLN A 42 4.34 16.91 17.64
CA GLN A 42 4.39 15.55 17.11
C GLN A 42 3.01 14.90 17.30
N VAL A 43 2.42 14.42 16.21
CA VAL A 43 1.12 13.76 16.19
C VAL A 43 1.23 12.25 15.94
N GLY A 44 2.43 11.78 15.65
CA GLY A 44 2.67 10.36 15.39
C GLY A 44 4.05 10.08 14.80
N VAL A 45 4.19 8.90 14.21
CA VAL A 45 5.38 8.44 13.47
C VAL A 45 4.93 7.86 12.14
N ALA A 46 5.63 8.21 11.05
CA ALA A 46 5.49 7.56 9.76
C ALA A 46 6.66 6.58 9.54
N SER A 47 6.37 5.43 8.92
CA SER A 47 7.36 4.47 8.45
C SER A 47 7.11 4.16 7.00
N TYR A 48 8.18 4.02 6.21
CA TYR A 48 8.12 3.67 4.80
C TYR A 48 8.74 2.29 4.56
N PHE A 49 8.08 1.49 3.75
CA PHE A 49 8.47 0.15 3.35
C PHE A 49 8.39 0.02 1.84
N ALA A 50 9.37 -0.65 1.23
CA ALA A 50 9.41 -0.92 -0.20
C ALA A 50 10.08 -2.26 -0.50
N GLN A 51 9.93 -2.76 -1.73
CA GLN A 51 10.64 -3.95 -2.18
C GLN A 51 12.16 -3.72 -2.18
N ASN A 52 12.59 -2.55 -2.63
CA ASN A 52 13.99 -2.15 -2.65
C ASN A 52 14.13 -0.68 -2.21
N CYS A 53 14.74 -0.47 -1.04
CA CYS A 53 14.94 0.87 -0.49
C CYS A 53 15.98 1.73 -1.24
N ASN A 54 16.83 1.10 -2.05
CA ASN A 54 17.90 1.77 -2.81
C ASN A 54 17.43 2.21 -4.21
N GLN A 55 16.18 1.92 -4.56
CA GLN A 55 15.58 2.34 -5.83
C GLN A 55 14.57 3.47 -5.64
N PRO A 56 14.26 4.24 -6.71
CA PRO A 56 13.16 5.18 -6.68
C PRO A 56 11.88 4.52 -6.17
N TRP A 57 11.11 5.24 -5.38
CA TRP A 57 9.86 4.72 -4.81
C TRP A 57 8.80 4.41 -5.88
N GLN A 58 8.93 5.00 -7.07
CA GLN A 58 8.06 4.70 -8.21
C GLN A 58 8.34 3.31 -8.78
N GLY A 59 7.30 2.66 -9.30
CA GLY A 59 7.43 1.41 -10.04
C GLY A 59 7.65 0.16 -9.19
N GLN A 60 7.39 0.21 -7.88
CA GLN A 60 7.53 -0.93 -6.98
C GLN A 60 6.37 -1.03 -5.98
N ASN A 61 6.20 -2.19 -5.36
CA ASN A 61 5.30 -2.36 -4.22
C ASN A 61 5.83 -1.58 -3.04
N MET A 62 4.93 -0.89 -2.33
CA MET A 62 5.30 -0.09 -1.17
C MET A 62 4.17 0.05 -0.16
N GLN A 63 4.55 0.47 1.04
CA GLN A 63 3.64 0.73 2.13
C GLN A 63 4.12 1.90 2.97
N MET A 64 3.18 2.68 3.46
CA MET A 64 3.42 3.64 4.53
C MET A 64 2.52 3.31 5.72
N ASP A 65 3.14 3.29 6.90
CA ASP A 65 2.47 3.14 8.18
C ASP A 65 2.52 4.46 8.94
N PHE A 66 1.39 4.83 9.54
CA PHE A 66 1.23 6.04 10.34
C PHE A 66 0.66 5.65 11.68
N THR A 67 1.50 5.60 12.72
CA THR A 67 1.07 5.37 14.09
C THR A 67 0.83 6.71 14.77
N TYR A 68 -0.39 6.94 15.25
CA TYR A 68 -0.77 8.22 15.85
C TYR A 68 -0.62 8.20 17.36
N THR A 69 -0.20 9.33 17.91
CA THR A 69 -0.09 9.57 19.35
C THR A 69 -1.07 10.63 19.85
N GLN A 70 -1.92 11.12 18.94
CA GLN A 70 -2.92 12.15 19.19
C GLN A 70 -4.22 11.78 18.49
N ASN A 71 -5.35 12.27 19.05
CA ASN A 71 -6.63 12.17 18.37
C ASN A 71 -6.67 13.18 17.20
N ILE A 72 -7.04 12.74 16.02
CA ILE A 72 -7.14 13.57 14.82
C ILE A 72 -8.51 13.34 14.18
N PRO A 73 -9.31 14.40 14.00
CA PRO A 73 -10.64 14.28 13.39
C PRO A 73 -10.53 14.01 11.87
N GLU A 74 -11.53 13.34 11.30
CA GLU A 74 -11.53 12.97 9.88
C GLU A 74 -11.38 14.17 8.93
N TRP A 75 -12.01 15.30 9.24
CA TRP A 75 -11.93 16.48 8.40
C TRP A 75 -10.49 17.00 8.23
N ALA A 76 -9.65 16.81 9.25
CA ALA A 76 -8.24 17.22 9.19
C ALA A 76 -7.46 16.37 8.17
N PHE A 77 -7.71 15.06 8.13
CA PHE A 77 -7.12 14.18 7.10
C PHE A 77 -7.59 14.56 5.70
N LYS A 78 -8.90 14.69 5.51
CA LYS A 78 -9.50 15.04 4.21
C LYS A 78 -8.96 16.36 3.67
N ARG A 79 -8.89 17.37 4.53
CA ARG A 79 -8.34 18.69 4.18
C ARG A 79 -6.86 18.62 3.83
N ALA A 80 -6.05 17.96 4.67
CA ALA A 80 -4.62 17.83 4.46
C ALA A 80 -4.31 17.05 3.18
N ALA A 81 -4.97 15.90 2.95
CA ALA A 81 -4.75 15.08 1.75
C ALA A 81 -5.06 15.86 0.47
N ARG A 82 -6.23 16.52 0.38
CA ARG A 82 -6.60 17.35 -0.77
C ARG A 82 -5.58 18.47 -1.03
N HIS A 83 -5.22 19.22 0.02
CA HIS A 83 -4.26 20.31 -0.11
C HIS A 83 -2.89 19.82 -0.61
N LEU A 84 -2.39 18.71 -0.05
CA LEU A 84 -1.09 18.15 -0.42
C LEU A 84 -1.09 17.51 -1.81
N LEU A 85 -2.20 16.89 -2.22
CA LEU A 85 -2.37 16.41 -3.60
C LEU A 85 -2.34 17.59 -4.59
N GLN A 86 -3.06 18.69 -4.32
CA GLN A 86 -3.08 19.88 -5.17
C GLN A 86 -1.70 20.54 -5.32
N ARG A 87 -0.85 20.45 -4.31
CA ARG A 87 0.53 20.94 -4.40
C ARG A 87 1.35 20.17 -5.43
N ASN A 88 1.15 18.86 -5.50
CA ASN A 88 1.94 17.94 -6.32
C ASN A 88 1.31 17.65 -7.68
N ILE A 89 -0.01 17.67 -7.78
CA ILE A 89 -0.79 17.32 -8.97
C ILE A 89 -1.66 18.52 -9.34
N LYS A 90 -1.38 19.17 -10.48
CA LYS A 90 -2.10 20.39 -10.90
C LYS A 90 -3.38 20.10 -11.67
N ASP A 91 -3.45 18.97 -12.36
CA ASP A 91 -4.63 18.57 -13.11
C ASP A 91 -5.75 18.10 -12.15
N GLN A 92 -6.87 18.82 -12.18
CA GLN A 92 -8.03 18.53 -11.34
C GLN A 92 -8.67 17.17 -11.65
N LYS A 93 -8.62 16.71 -12.92
CA LYS A 93 -9.15 15.39 -13.29
C LYS A 93 -8.33 14.27 -12.67
N ILE A 94 -7.01 14.45 -12.61
CA ILE A 94 -6.12 13.50 -11.92
C ILE A 94 -6.34 13.57 -10.41
N GLN A 95 -6.52 14.75 -9.82
CA GLN A 95 -6.84 14.88 -8.38
C GLN A 95 -8.14 14.13 -8.05
N ALA A 96 -9.17 14.22 -8.89
CA ALA A 96 -10.45 13.57 -8.69
C ALA A 96 -10.36 12.03 -8.62
N VAL A 97 -9.34 11.41 -9.23
CA VAL A 97 -9.08 9.97 -9.13
C VAL A 97 -8.90 9.54 -7.67
N PHE A 98 -8.40 10.41 -6.80
CA PHE A 98 -8.10 10.13 -5.40
C PHE A 98 -9.24 10.43 -4.43
N ASN A 99 -10.37 10.96 -4.90
CA ASN A 99 -11.52 11.23 -4.04
C ASN A 99 -11.99 10.01 -3.24
N PRO A 100 -12.06 8.78 -3.81
CA PRO A 100 -12.46 7.60 -3.03
C PRO A 100 -11.58 7.36 -1.81
N ILE A 101 -10.27 7.62 -1.89
CA ILE A 101 -9.35 7.49 -0.75
C ILE A 101 -9.52 8.67 0.20
N THR A 102 -9.50 9.91 -0.32
CA THR A 102 -9.54 11.10 0.53
C THR A 102 -10.85 11.26 1.30
N ASP A 103 -11.98 10.82 0.75
CA ASP A 103 -13.30 10.98 1.34
C ASP A 103 -13.62 9.93 2.40
N LEU A 104 -12.87 8.81 2.42
CA LEU A 104 -13.10 7.70 3.34
C LEU A 104 -12.14 7.65 4.54
N TYR A 105 -11.31 8.69 4.74
CA TYR A 105 -10.60 8.83 5.99
C TYR A 105 -11.57 8.86 7.18
N ARG A 106 -11.19 8.17 8.25
CA ARG A 106 -11.89 8.14 9.52
C ARG A 106 -11.09 8.91 10.57
N PRO A 107 -11.69 9.36 11.67
CA PRO A 107 -10.92 9.91 12.78
C PRO A 107 -10.01 8.84 13.36
N VAL A 108 -8.92 9.25 13.97
CA VAL A 108 -8.02 8.36 14.72
C VAL A 108 -7.92 8.80 16.16
N ASN A 109 -7.65 7.83 17.04
CA ASN A 109 -7.28 8.03 18.43
C ASN A 109 -5.78 7.75 18.61
N SER A 110 -5.26 8.15 19.77
CA SER A 110 -3.90 7.75 20.16
C SER A 110 -3.79 6.23 20.19
N GLY A 111 -2.76 5.69 19.54
CA GLY A 111 -2.53 4.25 19.38
C GLY A 111 -3.02 3.67 18.03
N ASP A 112 -3.87 4.39 17.29
CA ASP A 112 -4.36 3.92 15.99
C ASP A 112 -3.26 3.91 14.93
N LEU A 113 -3.40 2.95 13.99
CA LEU A 113 -2.49 2.74 12.88
C LEU A 113 -3.23 2.86 11.54
N TYR A 114 -2.91 3.88 10.75
CA TYR A 114 -3.20 3.89 9.32
C TYR A 114 -2.08 3.20 8.53
N GLN A 115 -2.47 2.37 7.56
CA GLN A 115 -1.56 1.77 6.58
C GLN A 115 -2.05 2.08 5.18
N LEU A 116 -1.16 2.61 4.36
CA LEU A 116 -1.39 2.85 2.94
C LEU A 116 -0.51 1.89 2.15
N LYS A 117 -1.12 0.93 1.45
CA LYS A 117 -0.42 -0.13 0.71
C LYS A 117 -0.65 0.03 -0.78
N TYR A 118 0.41 -0.10 -1.57
CA TYR A 118 0.35 -0.08 -3.03
C TYR A 118 0.92 -1.37 -3.62
N SER A 119 0.14 -1.98 -4.51
CA SER A 119 0.56 -3.09 -5.36
C SER A 119 0.85 -2.57 -6.76
N HIS A 120 2.10 -2.67 -7.20
CA HIS A 120 2.51 -2.23 -8.53
C HIS A 120 1.91 -3.11 -9.64
N ALA A 121 1.87 -4.43 -9.44
CA ALA A 121 1.35 -5.37 -10.43
C ALA A 121 -0.14 -5.15 -10.77
N THR A 122 -0.93 -4.70 -9.81
CA THR A 122 -2.38 -4.46 -9.98
C THR A 122 -2.76 -2.99 -10.01
N HIS A 123 -1.78 -2.07 -9.84
CA HIS A 123 -2.02 -0.64 -9.67
C HIS A 123 -3.07 -0.33 -8.59
N THR A 124 -3.05 -1.08 -7.49
CA THR A 124 -4.04 -0.99 -6.42
C THR A 124 -3.46 -0.30 -5.19
N LEU A 125 -4.10 0.79 -4.79
CA LEU A 125 -3.86 1.51 -3.54
C LEU A 125 -4.94 1.11 -2.54
N SER A 126 -4.53 0.68 -1.34
CA SER A 126 -5.44 0.24 -0.27
C SER A 126 -5.14 1.01 1.01
N LEU A 127 -6.19 1.55 1.64
CA LEU A 127 -6.12 2.23 2.93
C LEU A 127 -6.71 1.33 4.02
N TYR A 128 -5.94 1.10 5.07
CA TYR A 128 -6.36 0.34 6.25
C TYR A 128 -6.30 1.21 7.51
N LEU A 129 -7.24 1.00 8.42
CA LEU A 129 -7.20 1.51 9.79
C LEU A 129 -7.24 0.32 10.74
N ASN A 130 -6.23 0.16 11.60
CA ASN A 130 -6.09 -0.95 12.54
C ASN A 130 -6.29 -2.30 11.86
N GLN A 131 -5.60 -2.53 10.72
CA GLN A 131 -5.65 -3.72 9.88
C GLN A 131 -7.00 -3.94 9.14
N LYS A 132 -8.01 -3.10 9.38
CA LYS A 132 -9.30 -3.17 8.68
C LYS A 132 -9.25 -2.34 7.41
N LEU A 133 -9.52 -2.98 6.26
CA LEU A 133 -9.62 -2.29 4.96
C LEU A 133 -10.75 -1.25 5.01
N GLN A 134 -10.43 -0.02 4.65
CA GLN A 134 -11.38 1.09 4.52
C GLN A 134 -11.81 1.29 3.06
N VAL A 135 -10.84 1.28 2.15
CA VAL A 135 -11.07 1.52 0.73
C VAL A 135 -9.91 0.98 -0.11
N GLN A 136 -10.23 0.62 -1.36
CA GLN A 136 -9.25 0.31 -2.41
C GLN A 136 -9.53 1.17 -3.64
N LEU A 137 -8.47 1.62 -4.29
CA LEU A 137 -8.47 2.32 -5.56
C LEU A 137 -7.57 1.57 -6.54
N GLN A 138 -8.16 0.96 -7.56
CA GLN A 138 -7.41 0.38 -8.67
C GLN A 138 -7.37 1.37 -9.84
N ASN A 139 -6.22 1.94 -10.10
CA ASN A 139 -6.03 2.95 -11.15
C ASN A 139 -4.53 3.06 -11.49
N PRO A 140 -4.14 3.20 -12.78
CA PRO A 140 -2.74 3.39 -13.18
C PRO A 140 -2.04 4.57 -12.49
N LEU A 141 -2.80 5.58 -12.05
CA LEU A 141 -2.30 6.75 -11.34
C LEU A 141 -2.24 6.57 -9.82
N ALA A 142 -2.73 5.44 -9.27
CA ALA A 142 -2.90 5.24 -7.83
C ALA A 142 -1.61 5.47 -7.02
N GLN A 143 -0.44 5.13 -7.59
CA GLN A 143 0.85 5.38 -6.95
C GLN A 143 1.13 6.87 -6.69
N GLN A 144 0.58 7.78 -7.50
CA GLN A 144 0.80 9.22 -7.33
C GLN A 144 0.24 9.77 -6.00
N TYR A 145 -0.60 9.02 -5.31
CA TYR A 145 -1.06 9.40 -3.97
C TYR A 145 0.09 9.56 -2.97
N PHE A 146 1.17 8.78 -3.14
CA PHE A 146 2.38 8.87 -2.30
C PHE A 146 3.16 10.18 -2.49
N ASN A 147 2.85 10.98 -3.52
CA ASN A 147 3.39 12.33 -3.65
C ASN A 147 3.12 13.21 -2.42
N ILE A 148 2.08 12.92 -1.64
CA ILE A 148 1.79 13.60 -0.37
C ILE A 148 3.02 13.58 0.55
N TRP A 149 3.78 12.49 0.59
CA TRP A 149 4.93 12.32 1.48
C TRP A 149 6.27 12.25 0.75
N LEU A 150 6.29 11.67 -0.47
CA LEU A 150 7.52 11.36 -1.21
C LEU A 150 7.71 12.22 -2.46
N GLY A 151 6.71 13.02 -2.82
CA GLY A 151 6.72 13.87 -4.02
C GLY A 151 7.64 15.10 -3.92
N PRO A 152 7.60 15.95 -4.97
CA PRO A 152 8.42 17.17 -5.02
C PRO A 152 8.04 18.20 -3.95
N GLN A 153 6.75 18.29 -3.58
CA GLN A 153 6.23 19.18 -2.54
C GLN A 153 5.58 18.38 -1.41
N PRO A 154 6.37 17.63 -0.62
CA PRO A 154 5.84 16.68 0.35
C PRO A 154 5.20 17.38 1.55
N PHE A 155 4.51 16.60 2.38
CA PHE A 155 4.00 17.02 3.69
C PHE A 155 5.10 17.68 4.54
N SER A 156 6.29 17.07 4.55
CA SER A 156 7.48 17.60 5.22
C SER A 156 8.74 17.14 4.48
N ALA A 157 9.60 18.09 4.07
CA ALA A 157 10.88 17.77 3.44
C ALA A 157 11.79 16.98 4.38
N LYS A 158 11.81 17.32 5.67
CA LYS A 158 12.58 16.60 6.69
C LYS A 158 12.09 15.16 6.85
N LEU A 159 10.76 14.96 6.92
CA LEU A 159 10.20 13.62 7.00
C LEU A 159 10.54 12.81 5.75
N LYS A 160 10.38 13.38 4.55
CA LYS A 160 10.77 12.70 3.30
C LYS A 160 12.19 12.18 3.34
N GLN A 161 13.17 13.00 3.77
CA GLN A 161 14.57 12.60 3.90
C GLN A 161 14.79 11.46 4.90
N GLN A 162 13.93 11.33 5.90
CA GLN A 162 13.99 10.24 6.88
C GLN A 162 13.33 8.95 6.38
N LEU A 163 12.37 9.07 5.46
CA LEU A 163 11.66 7.93 4.88
C LEU A 163 12.44 7.27 3.73
N ILE A 164 13.04 8.07 2.87
CA ILE A 164 13.84 7.65 1.71
C ILE A 164 15.26 8.21 1.88
N LYS A 165 16.18 7.31 2.15
CA LYS A 165 17.60 7.65 2.31
C LYS A 165 18.32 7.57 0.97
#